data_46f80962da63509655852b558963e52f
#
_entry.id   46f80962da63509655852b558963e52f
#
_cell.length_a   1.000
_cell.length_b   1.000
_cell.length_c   1.000
_cell.angle_alpha   90.00
_cell.angle_beta   90.00
_cell.angle_gamma   90.00
#
_symmetry.space_group_name_H-M   'P 1'
#
loop_
_entity.id
_entity.type
_entity.pdbx_description
1 polymer ?
#
loop_
_entity_poly.entity_id
_entity_poly.type
_entity_poly.pdbx_seq_one_letter_code
_entity_poly.pdbx_strand_id
1 'polypeptide(L)'
;MLTIDADAHVIENESTWDFMLESERQFKPKIVGSGNPKDTFDYWLVDGRVIPRNNVGRDLAVAAREMSDLSLRIKHMDELGIDFQVIYPTFFITPVSRRPDIDLAVSRSYNRWMAEIVKREPNRFRWVLVPPLQTLEHLSEELKFGKENGACGVYMRGLEVERILSDPYFFPLYEQASALDLPVCVHSANGAFTTYDFYADDPGFSKFKLAVIGAFHSLVFHGIPQLFPRLRIGIIEVSAQWIPYAVHDLARRFARRGRLFPKNVLKENRIYVTCQTDDDLDYVVGYAGEDNLVIGTDYGHADNAVEIEALRKLRADGKVKGQVVDKILQDNPSVFYGL
;
A
#
# COMPACT_ATOMS: atom_id res chain seq x y z
N MET A 1 12.41 -17.54 13.68
CA MET A 1 12.47 -16.14 13.21
C MET A 1 11.17 -15.89 12.45
N LEU A 2 10.45 -14.84 12.81
CA LEU A 2 9.17 -14.45 12.18
C LEU A 2 9.41 -13.99 10.74
N THR A 3 8.57 -14.43 9.81
CA THR A 3 8.61 -14.00 8.41
C THR A 3 7.37 -13.17 8.13
N ILE A 4 7.57 -11.87 7.89
CA ILE A 4 6.50 -10.90 7.67
C ILE A 4 6.42 -10.59 6.18
N ASP A 5 5.28 -10.88 5.58
CA ASP A 5 4.89 -10.41 4.27
C ASP A 5 4.36 -8.97 4.42
N ALA A 6 5.18 -8.02 4.02
CA ALA A 6 4.94 -6.60 4.26
C ALA A 6 3.96 -5.97 3.25
N ASP A 7 3.51 -6.75 2.26
CA ASP A 7 2.64 -6.29 1.19
C ASP A 7 1.91 -7.47 0.57
N ALA A 8 0.71 -7.70 1.05
CA ALA A 8 -0.22 -8.70 0.55
C ALA A 8 -1.59 -8.05 0.37
N HIS A 9 -2.41 -8.56 -0.53
CA HIS A 9 -3.69 -7.98 -0.87
C HIS A 9 -4.89 -8.83 -0.47
N VAL A 10 -6.02 -8.16 -0.29
CA VAL A 10 -7.34 -8.76 -0.31
C VAL A 10 -8.05 -8.36 -1.60
N ILE A 11 -8.75 -9.29 -2.21
CA ILE A 11 -9.63 -8.99 -3.34
C ILE A 11 -11.03 -8.74 -2.80
N GLU A 12 -11.49 -7.50 -2.86
CA GLU A 12 -12.81 -7.13 -2.41
C GLU A 12 -13.90 -7.84 -3.23
N ASN A 13 -14.99 -8.14 -2.57
CA ASN A 13 -16.20 -8.72 -3.15
C ASN A 13 -17.45 -7.93 -2.72
N GLU A 14 -18.62 -8.33 -3.14
CA GLU A 14 -19.83 -7.56 -2.84
C GLU A 14 -20.15 -7.47 -1.34
N SER A 15 -19.70 -8.43 -0.52
CA SER A 15 -19.91 -8.39 0.93
C SER A 15 -19.05 -7.32 1.64
N THR A 16 -17.98 -6.84 0.99
CA THR A 16 -17.18 -5.70 1.48
C THR A 16 -18.04 -4.48 1.74
N TRP A 17 -19.13 -4.33 0.98
CA TRP A 17 -20.01 -3.17 1.01
C TRP A 17 -21.26 -3.36 1.88
N ASP A 18 -21.37 -4.47 2.61
CA ASP A 18 -22.50 -4.72 3.51
C ASP A 18 -22.44 -3.87 4.80
N PHE A 19 -21.30 -3.24 5.06
CA PHE A 19 -21.07 -2.33 6.18
C PHE A 19 -21.47 -0.87 5.90
N MET A 20 -21.99 -0.58 4.70
CA MET A 20 -22.55 0.73 4.39
C MET A 20 -23.80 1.02 5.22
N LEU A 21 -23.97 2.29 5.62
CA LEU A 21 -25.21 2.76 6.25
C LEU A 21 -26.39 2.57 5.30
N GLU A 22 -27.61 2.47 5.85
CA GLU A 22 -28.83 2.30 5.04
C GLU A 22 -28.98 3.39 3.98
N SER A 23 -28.68 4.66 4.34
CA SER A 23 -28.70 5.81 3.42
C SER A 23 -27.62 5.76 2.34
N GLU A 24 -26.54 4.96 2.53
CA GLU A 24 -25.41 4.83 1.61
C GLU A 24 -25.57 3.65 0.66
N ARG A 25 -26.48 2.71 0.92
CA ARG A 25 -26.66 1.49 0.11
C ARG A 25 -26.90 1.73 -1.37
N GLN A 26 -27.44 2.88 -1.74
CA GLN A 26 -27.57 3.30 -3.12
C GLN A 26 -26.21 3.44 -3.84
N PHE A 27 -25.12 3.64 -3.12
CA PHE A 27 -23.76 3.79 -3.64
C PHE A 27 -22.99 2.48 -3.68
N LYS A 28 -23.59 1.38 -3.22
CA LYS A 28 -22.94 0.06 -3.14
C LYS A 28 -22.33 -0.32 -4.48
N PRO A 29 -20.98 -0.53 -4.56
CA PRO A 29 -20.34 -1.04 -5.76
C PRO A 29 -20.90 -2.41 -6.14
N LYS A 30 -21.10 -2.66 -7.44
CA LYS A 30 -21.61 -3.92 -7.97
C LYS A 30 -20.61 -4.53 -8.93
N ILE A 31 -20.48 -5.85 -8.87
CA ILE A 31 -19.68 -6.57 -9.85
C ILE A 31 -20.54 -6.78 -11.10
N VAL A 32 -20.01 -6.40 -12.26
CA VAL A 32 -20.64 -6.56 -13.56
C VAL A 32 -19.68 -7.20 -14.55
N GLY A 33 -20.16 -8.15 -15.33
CA GLY A 33 -19.40 -8.70 -16.46
C GLY A 33 -19.47 -7.78 -17.67
N SER A 34 -18.53 -7.93 -18.61
CA SER A 34 -18.51 -7.16 -19.85
C SER A 34 -19.67 -7.48 -20.81
N GLY A 35 -20.38 -8.60 -20.56
CA GLY A 35 -21.39 -9.13 -21.50
C GLY A 35 -20.78 -9.80 -22.74
N ASN A 36 -19.47 -9.76 -22.90
CA ASN A 36 -18.76 -10.45 -23.98
C ASN A 36 -18.30 -11.83 -23.49
N PRO A 37 -18.75 -12.95 -24.10
CA PRO A 37 -18.32 -14.30 -23.67
C PRO A 37 -16.82 -14.58 -23.79
N LYS A 38 -16.08 -13.77 -24.55
CA LYS A 38 -14.63 -13.85 -24.71
C LYS A 38 -13.87 -13.04 -23.66
N ASP A 39 -14.54 -12.11 -22.98
CA ASP A 39 -13.96 -11.32 -21.91
C ASP A 39 -14.20 -12.05 -20.58
N THR A 40 -13.11 -12.46 -19.97
CA THR A 40 -13.12 -13.22 -18.72
C THR A 40 -12.94 -12.30 -17.49
N PHE A 41 -12.92 -10.98 -17.70
CA PHE A 41 -12.76 -10.01 -16.62
C PHE A 41 -14.12 -9.51 -16.13
N ASP A 42 -14.17 -9.30 -14.81
CA ASP A 42 -15.24 -8.59 -14.16
C ASP A 42 -14.86 -7.12 -13.97
N TYR A 43 -15.88 -6.30 -13.73
CA TYR A 43 -15.71 -4.88 -13.48
C TYR A 43 -16.52 -4.48 -12.25
N TRP A 44 -16.04 -3.48 -11.53
CA TRP A 44 -16.84 -2.76 -10.56
C TRP A 44 -17.63 -1.65 -11.25
N LEU A 45 -18.92 -1.58 -10.98
CA LEU A 45 -19.76 -0.43 -11.30
C LEU A 45 -19.98 0.37 -10.01
N VAL A 46 -19.48 1.60 -9.96
CA VAL A 46 -19.64 2.52 -8.83
C VAL A 46 -19.71 3.95 -9.35
N ASP A 47 -20.65 4.74 -8.85
CA ASP A 47 -20.86 6.16 -9.23
C ASP A 47 -20.92 6.38 -10.76
N GLY A 48 -21.54 5.46 -11.49
CA GLY A 48 -21.60 5.48 -12.95
C GLY A 48 -20.28 5.18 -13.67
N ARG A 49 -19.21 4.83 -12.94
CA ARG A 49 -17.92 4.43 -13.49
C ARG A 49 -17.80 2.91 -13.53
N VAL A 50 -17.08 2.44 -14.54
CA VAL A 50 -16.69 1.04 -14.67
C VAL A 50 -15.19 0.95 -14.35
N ILE A 51 -14.84 0.23 -13.28
CA ILE A 51 -13.46 0.03 -12.81
C ILE A 51 -13.07 -1.42 -13.09
N PRO A 52 -12.00 -1.69 -13.84
CA PRO A 52 -11.54 -3.06 -14.11
C PRO A 52 -11.16 -3.84 -12.86
N ARG A 53 -11.55 -5.12 -12.78
CA ARG A 53 -11.05 -6.11 -11.82
C ARG A 53 -10.02 -7.03 -12.48
N ASN A 54 -9.05 -6.47 -13.18
CA ASN A 54 -8.10 -7.21 -13.98
C ASN A 54 -6.84 -7.65 -13.20
N ASN A 55 -6.56 -7.02 -12.07
CA ASN A 55 -5.42 -7.38 -11.21
C ASN A 55 -5.82 -8.41 -10.14
N VAL A 56 -6.33 -9.57 -10.57
CA VAL A 56 -6.81 -10.64 -9.69
C VAL A 56 -6.06 -11.93 -9.95
N GLY A 57 -5.34 -12.42 -8.95
CA GLY A 57 -4.58 -13.68 -8.99
C GLY A 57 -5.50 -14.90 -9.15
N ARG A 58 -5.64 -15.39 -10.38
CA ARG A 58 -6.57 -16.48 -10.74
C ARG A 58 -6.09 -17.85 -10.29
N ASP A 59 -4.80 -18.00 -10.09
CA ASP A 59 -4.19 -19.26 -9.62
C ASP A 59 -4.38 -19.48 -8.11
N LEU A 60 -4.87 -18.46 -7.41
CA LEU A 60 -5.21 -18.56 -5.99
C LEU A 60 -6.69 -18.92 -5.80
N ALA A 61 -6.97 -19.73 -4.79
CA ALA A 61 -8.34 -20.05 -4.40
C ALA A 61 -9.12 -18.75 -4.08
N VAL A 62 -10.31 -18.59 -4.67
CA VAL A 62 -11.15 -17.40 -4.50
C VAL A 62 -11.35 -17.06 -3.03
N ALA A 63 -11.71 -18.06 -2.21
CA ALA A 63 -11.97 -17.87 -0.80
C ALA A 63 -10.72 -17.43 0.00
N ALA A 64 -9.51 -17.80 -0.45
CA ALA A 64 -8.26 -17.36 0.16
C ALA A 64 -7.92 -15.91 -0.20
N ARG A 65 -8.01 -15.53 -1.47
CA ARG A 65 -7.69 -14.17 -1.91
C ARG A 65 -8.74 -13.13 -1.46
N GLU A 66 -10.00 -13.53 -1.34
CA GLU A 66 -11.09 -12.69 -0.82
C GLU A 66 -11.21 -12.74 0.71
N MET A 67 -10.35 -13.53 1.40
CA MET A 67 -10.35 -13.74 2.85
C MET A 67 -11.72 -14.16 3.42
N SER A 68 -12.57 -14.78 2.61
CA SER A 68 -13.84 -15.35 3.04
C SER A 68 -13.66 -16.66 3.81
N ASP A 69 -12.61 -17.42 3.50
CA ASP A 69 -12.11 -18.56 4.28
C ASP A 69 -10.64 -18.32 4.68
N LEU A 70 -10.44 -17.88 5.93
CA LEU A 70 -9.09 -17.60 6.46
C LEU A 70 -8.26 -18.87 6.62
N SER A 71 -8.88 -20.03 6.83
CA SER A 71 -8.15 -21.29 7.01
C SER A 71 -7.39 -21.69 5.74
N LEU A 72 -7.99 -21.44 4.58
CA LEU A 72 -7.34 -21.68 3.28
C LEU A 72 -6.16 -20.72 3.06
N ARG A 73 -6.33 -19.44 3.42
CA ARG A 73 -5.24 -18.46 3.30
C ARG A 73 -4.09 -18.77 4.24
N ILE A 74 -4.38 -19.08 5.50
CA ILE A 74 -3.38 -19.45 6.52
C ILE A 74 -2.63 -20.70 6.09
N LYS A 75 -3.33 -21.74 5.61
CA LYS A 75 -2.68 -22.93 5.09
C LYS A 75 -1.68 -22.60 3.97
N HIS A 76 -2.05 -21.75 3.02
CA HIS A 76 -1.15 -21.33 1.95
C HIS A 76 0.02 -20.50 2.48
N MET A 77 -0.21 -19.59 3.44
CA MET A 77 0.88 -18.88 4.12
C MET A 77 1.86 -19.83 4.80
N ASP A 78 1.35 -20.86 5.49
CA ASP A 78 2.20 -21.89 6.13
C ASP A 78 3.03 -22.67 5.09
N GLU A 79 2.42 -23.02 3.97
CA GLU A 79 3.11 -23.66 2.82
C GLU A 79 4.20 -22.74 2.24
N LEU A 80 4.01 -21.44 2.24
CA LEU A 80 4.99 -20.43 1.79
C LEU A 80 6.02 -20.06 2.86
N GLY A 81 5.83 -20.47 4.11
CA GLY A 81 6.67 -20.13 5.25
C GLY A 81 6.49 -18.67 5.69
N ILE A 82 5.27 -18.14 5.55
CA ILE A 82 4.87 -16.79 5.96
C ILE A 82 4.13 -16.87 7.28
N ASP A 83 4.66 -16.23 8.31
CA ASP A 83 4.05 -16.22 9.64
C ASP A 83 2.98 -15.13 9.76
N PHE A 84 3.16 -14.01 9.06
CA PHE A 84 2.34 -12.82 9.21
C PHE A 84 2.18 -12.06 7.90
N GLN A 85 0.97 -11.57 7.61
CA GLN A 85 0.71 -10.72 6.44
C GLN A 85 0.12 -9.36 6.84
N VAL A 86 0.59 -8.30 6.18
CA VAL A 86 -0.02 -6.97 6.18
C VAL A 86 -0.87 -6.83 4.92
N ILE A 87 -2.17 -6.60 5.12
CA ILE A 87 -3.19 -6.66 4.05
C ILE A 87 -3.53 -5.27 3.54
N TYR A 88 -3.35 -5.09 2.23
CA TYR A 88 -3.69 -3.90 1.47
C TYR A 88 -4.99 -4.07 0.67
N PRO A 89 -5.69 -2.96 0.35
CA PRO A 89 -6.85 -2.99 -0.54
C PRO A 89 -6.44 -3.16 -2.00
N THR A 90 -7.29 -3.78 -2.81
CA THR A 90 -7.17 -3.84 -4.28
C THR A 90 -8.10 -2.84 -4.98
N PHE A 91 -9.32 -2.68 -4.49
CA PHE A 91 -10.32 -1.78 -5.08
C PHE A 91 -9.86 -0.31 -5.16
N PHE A 92 -9.05 0.12 -4.18
CA PHE A 92 -8.60 1.51 -4.05
C PHE A 92 -7.30 1.84 -4.80
N ILE A 93 -6.74 0.92 -5.58
CA ILE A 93 -5.58 1.19 -6.46
C ILE A 93 -5.90 2.30 -7.47
N THR A 94 -7.15 2.40 -7.88
CA THR A 94 -7.65 3.43 -8.80
C THR A 94 -8.53 4.46 -8.08
N PRO A 95 -8.72 5.67 -8.64
CA PRO A 95 -9.65 6.63 -8.06
C PRO A 95 -11.10 6.14 -8.23
N VAL A 96 -11.86 6.12 -7.12
CA VAL A 96 -13.19 5.50 -7.08
C VAL A 96 -14.30 6.48 -7.47
N SER A 97 -14.41 7.61 -6.78
CA SER A 97 -15.44 8.62 -7.03
C SER A 97 -14.91 10.03 -6.77
N ARG A 98 -15.41 11.01 -7.52
CA ARG A 98 -15.18 12.43 -7.25
C ARG A 98 -16.15 12.99 -6.19
N ARG A 99 -17.13 12.19 -5.77
CA ARG A 99 -18.13 12.56 -4.79
C ARG A 99 -17.64 12.19 -3.38
N PRO A 100 -17.53 13.19 -2.47
CA PRO A 100 -17.06 12.96 -1.11
C PRO A 100 -17.93 12.00 -0.29
N ASP A 101 -19.25 12.02 -0.51
CA ASP A 101 -20.21 11.13 0.15
C ASP A 101 -20.01 9.66 -0.23
N ILE A 102 -19.69 9.38 -1.50
CA ILE A 102 -19.41 8.02 -1.98
C ILE A 102 -18.01 7.56 -1.52
N ASP A 103 -17.01 8.44 -1.63
CA ASP A 103 -15.65 8.15 -1.16
C ASP A 103 -15.65 7.73 0.33
N LEU A 104 -16.37 8.50 1.16
CA LEU A 104 -16.54 8.18 2.58
C LEU A 104 -17.28 6.85 2.79
N ALA A 105 -18.36 6.61 2.08
CA ALA A 105 -19.18 5.40 2.23
C ALA A 105 -18.38 4.13 1.89
N VAL A 106 -17.63 4.15 0.78
CA VAL A 106 -16.84 2.98 0.36
C VAL A 106 -15.61 2.76 1.25
N SER A 107 -14.87 3.81 1.61
CA SER A 107 -13.71 3.68 2.49
C SER A 107 -14.11 3.18 3.88
N ARG A 108 -15.18 3.73 4.45
CA ARG A 108 -15.73 3.30 5.74
C ARG A 108 -16.17 1.84 5.71
N SER A 109 -16.89 1.43 4.67
CA SER A 109 -17.36 0.05 4.55
C SER A 109 -16.19 -0.93 4.47
N TYR A 110 -15.18 -0.63 3.65
CA TYR A 110 -13.95 -1.43 3.59
C TYR A 110 -13.27 -1.53 4.97
N ASN A 111 -13.11 -0.42 5.67
CA ASN A 111 -12.46 -0.40 6.98
C ASN A 111 -13.19 -1.29 8.00
N ARG A 112 -14.53 -1.27 8.03
CA ARG A 112 -15.33 -2.14 8.91
C ARG A 112 -15.23 -3.61 8.50
N TRP A 113 -15.28 -3.88 7.23
CA TRP A 113 -15.13 -5.24 6.69
C TRP A 113 -13.79 -5.86 7.05
N MET A 114 -12.68 -5.13 6.86
CA MET A 114 -11.34 -5.60 7.23
C MET A 114 -11.18 -5.81 8.73
N ALA A 115 -11.73 -4.92 9.55
CA ALA A 115 -11.72 -5.05 10.99
C ALA A 115 -12.38 -6.39 11.44
N GLU A 116 -13.53 -6.74 10.87
CA GLU A 116 -14.21 -8.00 11.18
C GLU A 116 -13.47 -9.25 10.69
N ILE A 117 -12.76 -9.15 9.56
CA ILE A 117 -11.91 -10.23 9.06
C ILE A 117 -10.71 -10.45 9.98
N VAL A 118 -9.93 -9.41 10.24
CA VAL A 118 -8.65 -9.51 10.97
C VAL A 118 -8.86 -9.85 12.44
N LYS A 119 -9.97 -9.43 13.04
CA LYS A 119 -10.38 -9.81 14.40
C LYS A 119 -10.46 -11.32 14.63
N ARG A 120 -10.70 -12.10 13.58
CA ARG A 120 -10.80 -13.57 13.65
C ARG A 120 -9.44 -14.25 13.79
N GLU A 121 -8.37 -13.64 13.22
CA GLU A 121 -7.01 -14.20 13.21
C GLU A 121 -5.95 -13.08 13.46
N PRO A 122 -6.01 -12.40 14.61
CA PRO A 122 -5.18 -11.21 14.88
C PRO A 122 -3.69 -11.51 15.02
N ASN A 123 -3.32 -12.78 15.17
CA ASN A 123 -1.92 -13.21 15.26
C ASN A 123 -1.29 -13.52 13.89
N ARG A 124 -2.09 -13.49 12.82
CA ARG A 124 -1.64 -13.79 11.46
C ARG A 124 -1.78 -12.59 10.52
N PHE A 125 -2.67 -11.64 10.82
CA PHE A 125 -3.00 -10.54 9.94
C PHE A 125 -3.02 -9.20 10.65
N ARG A 126 -2.59 -8.17 9.92
CA ARG A 126 -2.93 -6.76 10.13
C ARG A 126 -3.36 -6.19 8.79
N TRP A 127 -3.88 -4.99 8.81
CA TRP A 127 -4.39 -4.36 7.60
C TRP A 127 -4.06 -2.88 7.56
N VAL A 128 -4.15 -2.31 6.36
CA VAL A 128 -3.89 -0.90 6.11
C VAL A 128 -5.23 -0.23 5.82
N LEU A 129 -5.58 0.75 6.65
CA LEU A 129 -6.87 1.44 6.56
C LEU A 129 -6.89 2.44 5.39
N VAL A 130 -8.05 2.59 4.75
CA VAL A 130 -8.30 3.59 3.71
C VAL A 130 -8.88 4.85 4.35
N PRO A 131 -8.15 5.98 4.34
CA PRO A 131 -8.61 7.22 4.94
C PRO A 131 -9.63 7.95 4.05
N PRO A 132 -10.63 8.66 4.61
CA PRO A 132 -11.60 9.45 3.84
C PRO A 132 -11.00 10.80 3.42
N LEU A 133 -10.18 10.80 2.38
CA LEU A 133 -9.38 11.98 2.01
C LEU A 133 -10.19 13.13 1.38
N GLN A 134 -11.42 12.90 0.97
CA GLN A 134 -12.31 13.96 0.46
C GLN A 134 -13.20 14.58 1.57
N THR A 135 -13.22 13.96 2.78
CA THR A 135 -14.03 14.38 3.93
C THR A 135 -13.18 14.34 5.22
N LEU A 136 -12.19 15.24 5.31
CA LEU A 136 -11.21 15.25 6.40
C LEU A 136 -11.83 15.41 7.80
N GLU A 137 -13.05 15.92 7.90
CA GLU A 137 -13.83 15.99 9.15
C GLU A 137 -14.09 14.63 9.77
N HIS A 138 -14.13 13.55 8.98
CA HIS A 138 -14.28 12.16 9.44
C HIS A 138 -12.95 11.45 9.70
N LEU A 139 -11.84 12.09 9.39
CA LEU A 139 -10.51 11.47 9.45
C LEU A 139 -10.16 10.94 10.85
N SER A 140 -10.40 11.74 11.88
CA SER A 140 -10.06 11.36 13.27
C SER A 140 -10.81 10.13 13.75
N GLU A 141 -12.08 10.02 13.38
CA GLU A 141 -12.93 8.88 13.71
C GLU A 141 -12.41 7.61 13.04
N GLU A 142 -12.14 7.68 11.73
CA GLU A 142 -11.69 6.53 10.94
C GLU A 142 -10.30 6.04 11.35
N LEU A 143 -9.35 6.94 11.62
CA LEU A 143 -8.01 6.56 12.08
C LEU A 143 -8.03 5.87 13.44
N LYS A 144 -8.82 6.40 14.40
CA LYS A 144 -9.00 5.78 15.72
C LYS A 144 -9.66 4.41 15.60
N PHE A 145 -10.76 4.33 14.84
CA PHE A 145 -11.42 3.04 14.58
C PHE A 145 -10.43 2.02 14.01
N GLY A 146 -9.65 2.38 12.98
CA GLY A 146 -8.67 1.48 12.38
C GLY A 146 -7.64 0.99 13.40
N LYS A 147 -7.04 1.91 14.16
CA LYS A 147 -6.04 1.57 15.20
C LYS A 147 -6.58 0.62 16.24
N GLU A 148 -7.78 0.86 16.74
CA GLU A 148 -8.45 0.04 17.75
C GLU A 148 -8.85 -1.35 17.23
N ASN A 149 -8.96 -1.51 15.90
CA ASN A 149 -9.37 -2.75 15.25
C ASN A 149 -8.26 -3.41 14.42
N GLY A 150 -7.00 -3.18 14.77
CA GLY A 150 -5.86 -3.92 14.24
C GLY A 150 -5.29 -3.38 12.92
N ALA A 151 -5.65 -2.16 12.50
CA ALA A 151 -4.92 -1.49 11.43
C ALA A 151 -3.50 -1.14 11.90
N CYS A 152 -2.52 -1.39 11.04
CA CYS A 152 -1.11 -1.10 11.30
C CYS A 152 -0.53 -0.05 10.36
N GLY A 153 -1.34 0.56 9.48
CA GLY A 153 -0.93 1.61 8.57
C GLY A 153 -2.11 2.34 7.94
N VAL A 154 -1.82 3.44 7.26
CA VAL A 154 -2.79 4.27 6.54
C VAL A 154 -2.44 4.23 5.06
N TYR A 155 -3.38 3.80 4.23
CA TYR A 155 -3.24 3.69 2.78
C TYR A 155 -3.23 5.07 2.14
N MET A 156 -2.26 5.30 1.27
CA MET A 156 -2.25 6.42 0.32
C MET A 156 -1.71 5.95 -1.03
N ARG A 157 -2.05 6.68 -2.07
CA ARG A 157 -1.54 6.47 -3.44
C ARG A 157 -0.49 7.53 -3.77
N GLY A 158 0.22 7.38 -4.83
CA GLY A 158 1.27 8.35 -5.24
C GLY A 158 0.79 9.78 -5.45
N LEU A 159 -0.47 9.94 -5.86
CA LEU A 159 -1.23 11.20 -5.90
C LEU A 159 -2.59 10.97 -5.25
N GLU A 160 -3.11 11.97 -4.56
CA GLU A 160 -4.42 11.92 -3.90
C GLU A 160 -5.20 13.22 -4.11
N VAL A 161 -6.47 13.11 -4.45
CA VAL A 161 -7.40 14.26 -4.56
C VAL A 161 -6.82 15.38 -5.43
N GLU A 162 -6.25 15.02 -6.59
CA GLU A 162 -5.57 15.93 -7.53
C GLU A 162 -4.39 16.70 -6.92
N ARG A 163 -3.71 16.14 -5.89
CA ARG A 163 -2.61 16.76 -5.15
C ARG A 163 -1.40 15.86 -5.04
N ILE A 164 -0.22 16.46 -4.91
CA ILE A 164 1.00 15.77 -4.48
C ILE A 164 0.98 15.57 -2.96
N LEU A 165 1.61 14.51 -2.47
CA LEU A 165 1.53 14.16 -1.03
C LEU A 165 2.23 15.15 -0.09
N SER A 166 3.07 16.05 -0.60
CA SER A 166 3.64 17.14 0.20
C SER A 166 2.73 18.37 0.35
N ASP A 167 1.53 18.35 -0.22
CA ASP A 167 0.55 19.44 -0.08
C ASP A 167 0.07 19.55 1.39
N PRO A 168 -0.01 20.76 1.97
CA PRO A 168 -0.50 20.98 3.33
C PRO A 168 -1.91 20.45 3.60
N TYR A 169 -2.69 20.18 2.57
CA TYR A 169 -3.98 19.51 2.69
C TYR A 169 -3.91 18.20 3.48
N PHE A 170 -2.78 17.47 3.39
CA PHE A 170 -2.58 16.18 4.07
C PHE A 170 -1.96 16.30 5.47
N PHE A 171 -1.60 17.50 5.94
CA PHE A 171 -0.97 17.67 7.26
C PHE A 171 -1.83 17.14 8.41
N PRO A 172 -3.18 17.33 8.42
CA PRO A 172 -4.04 16.73 9.45
C PRO A 172 -3.96 15.18 9.49
N LEU A 173 -3.79 14.53 8.32
CA LEU A 173 -3.58 13.09 8.26
C LEU A 173 -2.23 12.71 8.89
N TYR A 174 -1.15 13.38 8.50
CA TYR A 174 0.21 13.08 8.99
C TYR A 174 0.34 13.28 10.50
N GLU A 175 -0.26 14.35 11.03
CA GLU A 175 -0.30 14.64 12.46
C GLU A 175 -1.03 13.53 13.24
N GLN A 176 -2.24 13.17 12.80
CA GLN A 176 -3.05 12.18 13.49
C GLN A 176 -2.49 10.76 13.35
N ALA A 177 -2.02 10.36 12.16
CA ALA A 177 -1.35 9.07 11.94
C ALA A 177 -0.11 8.94 12.84
N SER A 178 0.71 10.01 12.90
CA SER A 178 1.87 10.10 13.78
C SER A 178 1.51 10.00 15.26
N ALA A 179 0.40 10.61 15.69
CA ALA A 179 -0.08 10.56 17.07
C ALA A 179 -0.58 9.16 17.46
N LEU A 180 -1.17 8.43 16.53
CA LEU A 180 -1.69 7.06 16.71
C LEU A 180 -0.64 5.98 16.45
N ASP A 181 0.60 6.36 16.16
CA ASP A 181 1.67 5.43 15.76
C ASP A 181 1.28 4.55 14.57
N LEU A 182 0.70 5.17 13.53
CA LEU A 182 0.36 4.54 12.27
C LEU A 182 1.28 5.09 11.17
N PRO A 183 2.05 4.25 10.45
CA PRO A 183 2.77 4.69 9.26
C PRO A 183 1.81 5.06 8.14
N VAL A 184 2.24 5.96 7.27
CA VAL A 184 1.59 6.22 5.99
C VAL A 184 2.23 5.33 4.92
N CYS A 185 1.41 4.51 4.27
CA CYS A 185 1.81 3.53 3.27
C CYS A 185 1.43 4.04 1.87
N VAL A 186 2.40 4.57 1.14
CA VAL A 186 2.21 5.07 -0.23
C VAL A 186 2.41 3.91 -1.20
N HIS A 187 1.29 3.37 -1.68
CA HIS A 187 1.24 2.16 -2.50
C HIS A 187 1.26 2.47 -4.00
N SER A 188 1.70 1.52 -4.81
CA SER A 188 1.66 1.54 -6.28
C SER A 188 0.24 1.71 -6.80
N ALA A 189 -0.21 2.96 -6.80
CA ALA A 189 -1.58 3.35 -7.11
C ALA A 189 -1.68 4.84 -7.44
N ASN A 190 -2.83 5.28 -7.96
CA ASN A 190 -3.07 6.67 -8.30
C ASN A 190 -4.48 7.10 -7.91
N GLY A 191 -4.61 8.08 -7.02
CA GLY A 191 -5.87 8.65 -6.54
C GLY A 191 -6.28 9.96 -7.21
N ALA A 192 -5.52 10.42 -8.21
CA ALA A 192 -5.84 11.61 -8.98
C ALA A 192 -6.49 11.22 -10.32
N PHE A 193 -7.75 11.58 -10.51
CA PHE A 193 -8.53 11.24 -11.72
C PHE A 193 -7.87 11.78 -12.99
N THR A 194 -7.41 13.04 -12.96
CA THR A 194 -6.80 13.69 -14.13
C THR A 194 -5.57 12.94 -14.60
N THR A 195 -4.68 12.56 -13.69
CA THR A 195 -3.47 11.81 -14.04
C THR A 195 -3.80 10.37 -14.41
N TYR A 196 -4.73 9.73 -13.72
CA TYR A 196 -5.18 8.38 -14.02
C TYR A 196 -5.77 8.28 -15.43
N ASP A 197 -6.66 9.22 -15.79
CA ASP A 197 -7.31 9.24 -17.10
C ASP A 197 -6.33 9.64 -18.22
N PHE A 198 -5.33 10.51 -17.93
CA PHE A 198 -4.28 10.87 -18.88
C PHE A 198 -3.44 9.66 -19.30
N TYR A 199 -3.14 8.75 -18.37
CA TYR A 199 -2.40 7.52 -18.63
C TYR A 199 -3.33 6.31 -18.81
N ALA A 200 -4.52 6.48 -19.41
CA ALA A 200 -5.50 5.40 -19.55
C ALA A 200 -4.92 4.14 -20.22
N ASP A 201 -4.14 4.33 -21.29
CA ASP A 201 -3.53 3.25 -22.08
C ASP A 201 -2.13 2.82 -21.60
N ASP A 202 -1.61 3.42 -20.52
CA ASP A 202 -0.31 3.04 -19.95
C ASP A 202 -0.42 1.70 -19.20
N PRO A 203 0.55 0.77 -19.36
CA PRO A 203 0.53 -0.52 -18.70
C PRO A 203 0.80 -0.48 -17.18
N GLY A 204 0.76 0.69 -16.57
CA GLY A 204 0.84 0.90 -15.12
C GLY A 204 2.10 1.58 -14.63
N PHE A 205 3.17 1.65 -15.41
CA PHE A 205 4.42 2.27 -14.98
C PHE A 205 4.26 3.77 -14.69
N SER A 206 3.80 4.55 -15.69
CA SER A 206 3.61 6.00 -15.52
C SER A 206 2.39 6.30 -14.65
N LYS A 207 1.34 5.49 -14.80
CA LYS A 207 0.07 5.65 -14.09
C LYS A 207 0.22 5.45 -12.58
N PHE A 208 0.98 4.42 -12.15
CA PHE A 208 1.10 4.02 -10.75
C PHE A 208 2.51 4.22 -10.20
N LYS A 209 3.53 3.56 -10.76
CA LYS A 209 4.88 3.53 -10.16
C LYS A 209 5.56 4.89 -10.14
N LEU A 210 5.52 5.66 -11.24
CA LEU A 210 6.14 6.99 -11.26
C LEU A 210 5.45 7.99 -10.33
N ALA A 211 4.13 7.89 -10.14
CA ALA A 211 3.41 8.71 -9.18
C ALA A 211 3.93 8.51 -7.74
N VAL A 212 4.21 7.26 -7.35
CA VAL A 212 4.73 6.88 -6.03
C VAL A 212 6.19 7.29 -5.86
N ILE A 213 7.04 7.08 -6.87
CA ILE A 213 8.43 7.56 -6.85
C ILE A 213 8.47 9.09 -6.75
N GLY A 214 7.58 9.78 -7.47
CA GLY A 214 7.39 11.23 -7.36
C GLY A 214 6.93 11.66 -5.96
N ALA A 215 6.07 10.88 -5.31
CA ALA A 215 5.65 11.14 -3.93
C ALA A 215 6.85 11.05 -2.96
N PHE A 216 7.67 9.98 -3.03
CA PHE A 216 8.91 9.90 -2.25
C PHE A 216 9.76 11.16 -2.41
N HIS A 217 10.03 11.53 -3.67
CA HIS A 217 10.85 12.69 -3.97
C HIS A 217 10.26 13.99 -3.37
N SER A 218 8.96 14.22 -3.55
CA SER A 218 8.31 15.43 -3.06
C SER A 218 8.25 15.50 -1.53
N LEU A 219 7.96 14.38 -0.86
CA LEU A 219 7.91 14.29 0.61
C LEU A 219 9.26 14.65 1.23
N VAL A 220 10.36 14.09 0.70
CA VAL A 220 11.73 14.39 1.16
C VAL A 220 12.12 15.83 0.83
N PHE A 221 11.87 16.27 -0.41
CA PHE A 221 12.28 17.59 -0.87
C PHE A 221 11.60 18.73 -0.10
N HIS A 222 10.31 18.58 0.21
CA HIS A 222 9.53 19.55 0.97
C HIS A 222 9.65 19.41 2.49
N GLY A 223 10.38 18.39 2.97
CA GLY A 223 10.70 18.24 4.38
C GLY A 223 9.55 17.72 5.23
N ILE A 224 8.65 16.93 4.66
CA ILE A 224 7.52 16.34 5.41
C ILE A 224 8.00 15.48 6.60
N PRO A 225 9.05 14.62 6.46
CA PRO A 225 9.58 13.87 7.59
C PRO A 225 10.13 14.73 8.74
N GLN A 226 10.57 15.96 8.46
CA GLN A 226 11.03 16.91 9.48
C GLN A 226 9.87 17.63 10.17
N LEU A 227 8.80 17.92 9.44
CA LEU A 227 7.57 18.50 10.01
C LEU A 227 6.85 17.50 10.93
N PHE A 228 6.89 16.20 10.57
CA PHE A 228 6.25 15.12 11.34
C PHE A 228 7.30 14.09 11.79
N PRO A 229 8.11 14.41 12.81
CA PRO A 229 9.33 13.63 13.16
C PRO A 229 9.07 12.24 13.74
N ARG A 230 7.82 11.87 14.06
CA ARG A 230 7.45 10.52 14.49
C ARG A 230 6.81 9.69 13.37
N LEU A 231 6.42 10.32 12.26
CA LEU A 231 5.77 9.65 11.15
C LEU A 231 6.75 8.71 10.44
N ARG A 232 6.33 7.46 10.27
CA ARG A 232 6.98 6.49 9.37
C ARG A 232 6.23 6.53 8.03
N ILE A 233 6.98 6.39 6.94
CA ILE A 233 6.42 6.42 5.58
C ILE A 233 6.90 5.17 4.83
N GLY A 234 6.00 4.43 4.22
CA GLY A 234 6.29 3.32 3.32
C GLY A 234 6.13 3.73 1.86
N ILE A 235 7.03 3.26 1.02
CA ILE A 235 6.95 3.33 -0.45
C ILE A 235 6.80 1.89 -0.93
N ILE A 236 5.58 1.53 -1.32
CA ILE A 236 5.13 0.14 -1.39
C ILE A 236 4.89 -0.28 -2.85
N GLU A 237 5.35 -1.50 -3.22
CA GLU A 237 5.11 -2.16 -4.51
C GLU A 237 5.73 -1.45 -5.75
N VAL A 238 6.79 -0.70 -5.59
CA VAL A 238 7.43 0.01 -6.73
C VAL A 238 8.87 -0.42 -7.00
N SER A 239 9.30 -1.62 -6.50
CA SER A 239 10.71 -2.02 -6.50
C SER A 239 11.58 -1.04 -5.66
N ALA A 240 12.83 -1.36 -5.43
CA ALA A 240 13.79 -0.47 -4.79
C ALA A 240 14.87 0.03 -5.77
N GLN A 241 14.83 -0.44 -7.03
CA GLN A 241 15.85 -0.16 -8.03
C GLN A 241 15.97 1.34 -8.40
N TRP A 242 14.92 2.13 -8.19
CA TRP A 242 14.88 3.57 -8.44
C TRP A 242 15.60 4.41 -7.37
N ILE A 243 15.88 3.85 -6.19
CA ILE A 243 16.45 4.59 -5.03
C ILE A 243 17.75 5.32 -5.40
N PRO A 244 18.76 4.67 -6.03
CA PRO A 244 20.01 5.36 -6.36
C PRO A 244 19.81 6.61 -7.23
N TYR A 245 18.92 6.54 -8.21
CA TYR A 245 18.61 7.67 -9.09
C TYR A 245 17.92 8.83 -8.33
N ALA A 246 16.87 8.50 -7.55
CA ALA A 246 16.11 9.50 -6.80
C ALA A 246 16.96 10.18 -5.71
N VAL A 247 17.81 9.42 -5.02
CA VAL A 247 18.75 9.94 -4.01
C VAL A 247 19.76 10.90 -4.67
N HIS A 248 20.29 10.52 -5.83
CA HIS A 248 21.23 11.38 -6.57
C HIS A 248 20.57 12.70 -7.01
N ASP A 249 19.34 12.66 -7.56
CA ASP A 249 18.63 13.87 -7.97
C ASP A 249 18.31 14.78 -6.77
N LEU A 250 17.82 14.20 -5.67
CA LEU A 250 17.56 14.93 -4.43
C LEU A 250 18.81 15.62 -3.89
N ALA A 251 19.94 14.91 -3.82
CA ALA A 251 21.20 15.48 -3.32
C ALA A 251 21.60 16.73 -4.12
N ARG A 252 21.49 16.69 -5.46
CA ARG A 252 21.75 17.85 -6.32
C ARG A 252 20.81 19.00 -6.09
N ARG A 253 19.51 18.74 -5.87
CA ARG A 253 18.50 19.77 -5.58
C ARG A 253 18.71 20.41 -4.22
N PHE A 254 19.08 19.64 -3.21
CA PHE A 254 19.43 20.15 -1.88
C PHE A 254 20.65 21.07 -1.98
N ALA A 255 21.72 20.62 -2.63
CA ALA A 255 22.94 21.42 -2.82
C ALA A 255 22.65 22.77 -3.54
N ARG A 256 21.82 22.78 -4.60
CA ARG A 256 21.40 24.01 -5.29
C ARG A 256 20.65 25.00 -4.41
N ARG A 257 20.04 24.53 -3.32
CA ARG A 257 19.33 25.37 -2.34
C ARG A 257 20.15 25.64 -1.08
N GLY A 258 21.43 25.26 -1.07
CA GLY A 258 22.30 25.42 0.11
C GLY A 258 21.84 24.60 1.31
N ARG A 259 21.09 23.51 1.09
CA ARG A 259 20.62 22.62 2.13
C ARG A 259 21.53 21.40 2.27
N LEU A 260 21.76 20.97 3.51
CA LEU A 260 22.46 19.70 3.77
C LEU A 260 21.58 18.53 3.38
N PHE A 261 22.15 17.58 2.66
CA PHE A 261 21.48 16.33 2.31
C PHE A 261 21.79 15.25 3.37
N PRO A 262 20.82 14.44 3.79
CA PRO A 262 21.03 13.35 4.75
C PRO A 262 22.08 12.35 4.27
N LYS A 263 22.86 11.78 5.18
CA LYS A 263 23.82 10.71 4.84
C LYS A 263 23.10 9.42 4.43
N ASN A 264 22.03 9.08 5.15
CA ASN A 264 21.12 8.00 4.79
C ASN A 264 19.69 8.57 4.73
N VAL A 265 19.24 8.86 3.52
CA VAL A 265 17.96 9.54 3.29
C VAL A 265 16.77 8.72 3.78
N LEU A 266 16.80 7.39 3.67
CA LEU A 266 15.71 6.55 4.14
C LEU A 266 15.66 6.52 5.67
N LYS A 267 16.76 6.19 6.31
CA LYS A 267 16.84 6.05 7.76
C LYS A 267 16.55 7.36 8.49
N GLU A 268 17.18 8.45 8.08
CA GLU A 268 17.01 9.76 8.73
C GLU A 268 15.60 10.33 8.54
N ASN A 269 14.89 9.92 7.48
CA ASN A 269 13.51 10.31 7.21
C ASN A 269 12.48 9.24 7.62
N ARG A 270 12.89 8.10 8.19
CA ARG A 270 11.99 7.01 8.59
C ARG A 270 11.13 6.51 7.42
N ILE A 271 11.74 6.45 6.22
CA ILE A 271 11.11 5.95 5.01
C ILE A 271 11.49 4.50 4.79
N TYR A 272 10.53 3.65 4.55
CA TYR A 272 10.69 2.22 4.25
C TYR A 272 10.29 1.97 2.80
N VAL A 273 10.96 1.04 2.13
CA VAL A 273 10.71 0.74 0.72
C VAL A 273 10.58 -0.75 0.53
N THR A 274 9.54 -1.20 -0.16
CA THR A 274 9.45 -2.60 -0.59
C THR A 274 10.46 -2.86 -1.71
N CYS A 275 11.33 -3.85 -1.51
CA CYS A 275 12.22 -4.36 -2.55
C CYS A 275 11.62 -5.60 -3.22
N GLN A 276 12.14 -5.95 -4.38
CA GLN A 276 11.81 -7.15 -5.14
C GLN A 276 13.05 -8.05 -5.28
N THR A 277 12.84 -9.35 -5.54
CA THR A 277 13.96 -10.31 -5.62
C THR A 277 14.81 -10.12 -6.89
N ASP A 278 14.28 -9.46 -7.90
CA ASP A 278 14.99 -9.11 -9.14
C ASP A 278 15.73 -7.75 -9.05
N ASP A 279 15.53 -6.98 -7.98
CA ASP A 279 16.34 -5.79 -7.72
C ASP A 279 17.82 -6.17 -7.55
N ASP A 280 18.72 -5.28 -7.96
CA ASP A 280 20.15 -5.33 -7.61
C ASP A 280 20.32 -4.90 -6.13
N LEU A 281 19.96 -5.83 -5.24
CA LEU A 281 19.86 -5.55 -3.81
C LEU A 281 21.20 -5.14 -3.18
N ASP A 282 22.31 -5.67 -3.66
CA ASP A 282 23.65 -5.30 -3.16
C ASP A 282 23.95 -3.83 -3.47
N TYR A 283 23.62 -3.40 -4.70
CA TYR A 283 23.74 -2.01 -5.11
C TYR A 283 22.72 -1.10 -4.38
N VAL A 284 21.49 -1.52 -4.28
CA VAL A 284 20.42 -0.76 -3.61
C VAL A 284 20.73 -0.53 -2.13
N VAL A 285 21.20 -1.56 -1.41
CA VAL A 285 21.58 -1.47 0.01
C VAL A 285 22.68 -0.43 0.24
N GLY A 286 23.58 -0.25 -0.73
CA GLY A 286 24.61 0.79 -0.67
C GLY A 286 24.04 2.23 -0.56
N TYR A 287 22.82 2.46 -1.06
CA TYR A 287 22.12 3.75 -1.00
C TYR A 287 21.01 3.79 0.06
N ALA A 288 20.25 2.71 0.18
CA ALA A 288 19.13 2.59 1.11
C ALA A 288 19.58 2.35 2.55
N GLY A 289 20.71 1.64 2.73
CA GLY A 289 21.06 1.03 4.00
C GLY A 289 20.28 -0.26 4.25
N GLU A 290 20.56 -0.93 5.36
CA GLU A 290 20.01 -2.24 5.71
C GLU A 290 18.69 -2.16 6.51
N ASP A 291 18.37 -1.00 7.08
CA ASP A 291 17.34 -0.86 8.13
C ASP A 291 15.97 -0.42 7.59
N ASN A 292 15.85 -0.18 6.28
CA ASN A 292 14.67 0.48 5.69
C ASN A 292 14.11 -0.24 4.45
N LEU A 293 14.60 -1.44 4.13
CA LEU A 293 14.00 -2.29 3.10
C LEU A 293 13.05 -3.30 3.74
N VAL A 294 11.93 -3.53 3.11
CA VAL A 294 10.95 -4.57 3.43
C VAL A 294 10.59 -5.33 2.15
N ILE A 295 9.90 -6.46 2.22
CA ILE A 295 9.50 -7.23 1.04
C ILE A 295 8.09 -7.77 1.22
N GLY A 296 7.36 -7.89 0.12
CA GLY A 296 6.02 -8.48 0.08
C GLY A 296 5.88 -9.46 -1.08
N THR A 297 4.82 -10.26 -1.04
CA THR A 297 4.48 -11.23 -2.08
C THR A 297 3.51 -10.67 -3.10
N ASP A 298 2.87 -9.54 -2.79
CA ASP A 298 1.71 -9.03 -3.54
C ASP A 298 0.60 -10.10 -3.68
N TYR A 299 0.42 -10.92 -2.64
CA TYR A 299 -0.54 -12.01 -2.60
C TYR A 299 -1.95 -11.52 -2.95
N GLY A 300 -2.59 -12.16 -3.89
CA GLY A 300 -3.93 -11.78 -4.37
C GLY A 300 -3.93 -11.18 -5.76
N HIS A 301 -2.87 -10.54 -6.18
CA HIS A 301 -2.73 -9.92 -7.49
C HIS A 301 -2.21 -10.87 -8.58
N ALA A 302 -2.14 -10.38 -9.82
CA ALA A 302 -1.68 -11.12 -11.00
C ALA A 302 -0.89 -10.21 -11.96
N ASP A 303 -0.13 -9.26 -11.45
CA ASP A 303 0.70 -8.36 -12.26
C ASP A 303 2.20 -8.69 -12.13
N ASN A 304 3.06 -7.80 -12.58
CA ASN A 304 4.50 -8.00 -12.57
C ASN A 304 5.18 -7.75 -11.21
N ALA A 305 4.44 -7.31 -10.20
CA ALA A 305 4.94 -7.17 -8.82
C ALA A 305 4.78 -8.47 -8.03
N VAL A 306 3.90 -9.38 -8.51
CA VAL A 306 3.60 -10.64 -7.83
C VAL A 306 4.78 -11.59 -7.91
N GLU A 307 5.28 -11.96 -6.76
CA GLU A 307 6.20 -13.07 -6.58
C GLU A 307 5.85 -13.84 -5.31
N ILE A 308 4.95 -14.81 -5.43
CA ILE A 308 4.40 -15.54 -4.29
C ILE A 308 5.46 -16.20 -3.39
N GLU A 309 6.61 -16.56 -3.95
CA GLU A 309 7.74 -17.13 -3.23
C GLU A 309 8.86 -16.10 -2.90
N ALA A 310 8.58 -14.79 -3.02
CA ALA A 310 9.59 -13.74 -2.84
C ALA A 310 10.40 -13.89 -1.55
N LEU A 311 9.72 -14.16 -0.43
CA LEU A 311 10.36 -14.26 0.88
C LEU A 311 11.28 -15.48 0.99
N ARG A 312 10.93 -16.59 0.35
CA ARG A 312 11.79 -17.78 0.26
C ARG A 312 12.98 -17.54 -0.66
N LYS A 313 12.75 -16.93 -1.81
CA LYS A 313 13.81 -16.65 -2.80
C LYS A 313 14.84 -15.69 -2.19
N LEU A 314 14.40 -14.64 -1.52
CA LEU A 314 15.31 -13.72 -0.84
C LEU A 314 16.27 -14.44 0.11
N ARG A 315 15.78 -15.47 0.84
CA ARG A 315 16.62 -16.29 1.71
C ARG A 315 17.59 -17.18 0.95
N ALA A 316 17.15 -17.73 -0.18
CA ALA A 316 17.90 -18.73 -0.94
C ALA A 316 18.96 -18.13 -1.86
N ASP A 317 18.74 -16.92 -2.39
CA ASP A 317 19.56 -16.32 -3.45
C ASP A 317 20.97 -15.94 -3.03
N GLY A 318 21.21 -15.67 -1.74
CA GLY A 318 22.53 -15.28 -1.23
C GLY A 318 23.08 -13.98 -1.82
N LYS A 319 22.25 -13.16 -2.48
CA LYS A 319 22.63 -11.88 -3.08
C LYS A 319 23.03 -10.84 -2.03
N VAL A 320 22.43 -10.93 -0.85
CA VAL A 320 22.75 -10.07 0.29
C VAL A 320 23.10 -10.91 1.51
N LYS A 321 23.81 -10.32 2.48
CA LYS A 321 24.21 -11.01 3.71
C LYS A 321 23.00 -11.49 4.50
N GLY A 322 23.07 -12.66 5.13
CA GLY A 322 21.97 -13.25 5.90
C GLY A 322 21.36 -12.30 6.95
N GLN A 323 22.18 -11.50 7.64
CA GLN A 323 21.69 -10.47 8.57
C GLN A 323 20.80 -9.42 7.89
N VAL A 324 21.09 -9.04 6.65
CA VAL A 324 20.27 -8.08 5.89
C VAL A 324 18.95 -8.72 5.50
N VAL A 325 19.00 -9.99 5.11
CA VAL A 325 17.78 -10.79 4.84
C VAL A 325 16.89 -10.86 6.07
N ASP A 326 17.46 -11.13 7.24
CA ASP A 326 16.71 -11.20 8.50
C ASP A 326 16.04 -9.85 8.83
N LYS A 327 16.76 -8.74 8.63
CA LYS A 327 16.19 -7.40 8.79
C LYS A 327 15.02 -7.15 7.82
N ILE A 328 15.19 -7.49 6.53
CA ILE A 328 14.13 -7.27 5.51
C ILE A 328 12.88 -8.08 5.82
N LEU A 329 13.05 -9.31 6.33
CA LEU A 329 11.93 -10.24 6.55
C LEU A 329 11.25 -10.07 7.91
N GLN A 330 11.93 -9.54 8.91
CA GLN A 330 11.40 -9.46 10.28
C GLN A 330 11.57 -8.07 10.90
N ASP A 331 12.81 -7.59 11.07
CA ASP A 331 13.07 -6.43 11.94
C ASP A 331 12.49 -5.14 11.35
N ASN A 332 12.76 -4.90 10.07
CA ASN A 332 12.31 -3.69 9.37
C ASN A 332 10.79 -3.61 9.28
N PRO A 333 10.05 -4.65 8.80
CA PRO A 333 8.60 -4.59 8.78
C PRO A 333 7.99 -4.51 10.18
N SER A 334 8.59 -5.16 11.21
CA SER A 334 8.14 -5.02 12.59
C SER A 334 8.23 -3.57 13.08
N VAL A 335 9.35 -2.90 12.84
CA VAL A 335 9.53 -1.49 13.20
C VAL A 335 8.63 -0.58 12.35
N PHE A 336 8.53 -0.85 11.06
CA PHE A 336 7.74 -0.04 10.13
C PHE A 336 6.26 -0.04 10.49
N TYR A 337 5.67 -1.20 10.75
CA TYR A 337 4.25 -1.33 11.07
C TYR A 337 3.93 -1.25 12.57
N GLY A 338 4.93 -1.32 13.46
CA GLY A 338 4.71 -1.35 14.90
C GLY A 338 4.07 -2.67 15.37
N LEU A 339 4.57 -3.81 14.84
CA LEU A 339 4.09 -5.17 15.11
C LEU A 339 4.74 -5.78 16.34
#